data_5dfe1f9b77a5d5156a797b1e2d95a59b
#
_entry.id   5dfe1f9b77a5d5156a797b1e2d95a59b
#
_cell.length_a   1.000
_cell.length_b   1.000
_cell.length_c   1.000
_cell.angle_alpha   90.00
_cell.angle_beta   90.00
_cell.angle_gamma   90.00
#
_symmetry.space_group_name_H-M   'P 1'
#
loop_
_entity.id
_entity.type
_entity.pdbx_description
1 polymer ?
#
loop_
_entity_poly.entity_id
_entity_poly.type
_entity_poly.pdbx_seq_one_letter_code
_entity_poly.pdbx_strand_id
1 'polypeptide(L)'
;AHPAYLLVAEESAEYYYDHFITKGITCGGPGDAMQNPDSESSYSMLESFMLLYVQTKNNKYLDMAKDMAAQFTSWVMSYNYRFKDDCTLKRLNIKTTGSVCANTQNKHGAPGICTFSGIALLRLYRATGNRFYIELLRDIAQHIPQMISHPLRPIDKMPIGWLTERVSTTDWFEGLGEIMYGSTWAETALMLTTAEIPSIYIDLTEDRLFLLDHLQATIEKKSPHNSILTVKNPTKCDCRFKLFIDRDRTNPLLFNEIELINTPRYTVEAGKKITIDISSE
;
A
#
# COMPACT_ATOMS: atom_id res chain seq x y z
N ALA A 1 -11.40 21.86 -7.55
CA ALA A 1 -11.24 22.34 -6.15
C ALA A 1 -11.73 23.78 -6.03
N HIS A 2 -12.20 24.21 -4.83
CA HIS A 2 -12.53 25.61 -4.59
C HIS A 2 -11.23 26.44 -4.57
N PRO A 3 -11.12 27.55 -5.33
CA PRO A 3 -9.85 28.29 -5.51
C PRO A 3 -9.18 28.72 -4.19
N ALA A 4 -9.97 29.17 -3.20
CA ALA A 4 -9.42 29.59 -1.92
C ALA A 4 -8.80 28.43 -1.12
N TYR A 5 -9.39 27.24 -1.19
CA TYR A 5 -8.80 26.05 -0.53
C TYR A 5 -7.55 25.56 -1.24
N LEU A 6 -7.52 25.67 -2.58
CA LEU A 6 -6.32 25.32 -3.33
C LEU A 6 -5.15 26.24 -2.98
N LEU A 7 -5.38 27.56 -2.93
CA LEU A 7 -4.36 28.53 -2.54
C LEU A 7 -3.76 28.21 -1.16
N VAL A 8 -4.63 27.97 -0.16
CA VAL A 8 -4.16 27.62 1.20
C VAL A 8 -3.37 26.32 1.20
N ALA A 9 -3.79 25.32 0.41
CA ALA A 9 -3.08 24.05 0.30
C ALA A 9 -1.69 24.23 -0.34
N GLU A 10 -1.58 25.07 -1.37
CA GLU A 10 -0.29 25.39 -2.01
C GLU A 10 0.65 26.12 -1.06
N GLU A 11 0.18 27.18 -0.39
CA GLU A 11 0.97 27.93 0.61
C GLU A 11 1.42 27.02 1.77
N SER A 12 0.53 26.17 2.27
CA SER A 12 0.86 25.21 3.33
C SER A 12 1.90 24.19 2.86
N ALA A 13 1.74 23.65 1.65
CA ALA A 13 2.68 22.69 1.09
C ALA A 13 4.08 23.26 0.97
N GLU A 14 4.22 24.48 0.47
CA GLU A 14 5.51 25.18 0.36
C GLU A 14 6.11 25.45 1.74
N TYR A 15 5.30 25.94 2.68
CA TYR A 15 5.76 26.21 4.04
C TYR A 15 6.31 24.95 4.73
N TYR A 16 5.56 23.82 4.69
CA TYR A 16 6.00 22.59 5.34
C TYR A 16 7.20 21.97 4.63
N TYR A 17 7.26 22.06 3.31
CA TYR A 17 8.38 21.55 2.55
C TYR A 17 9.68 22.29 2.92
N ASP A 18 9.68 23.62 2.85
CA ASP A 18 10.87 24.45 3.09
C ASP A 18 11.34 24.43 4.54
N HIS A 19 10.40 24.38 5.51
CA HIS A 19 10.73 24.51 6.93
C HIS A 19 10.99 23.19 7.65
N PHE A 20 10.43 22.07 7.15
CA PHE A 20 10.50 20.78 7.83
C PHE A 20 11.06 19.67 6.92
N ILE A 21 10.49 19.47 5.75
CA ILE A 21 10.81 18.31 4.91
C ILE A 21 12.24 18.36 4.41
N THR A 22 12.71 19.51 3.92
CA THR A 22 14.11 19.71 3.49
C THR A 22 15.13 19.46 4.60
N LYS A 23 14.70 19.48 5.86
CA LYS A 23 15.52 19.16 7.02
C LYS A 23 15.46 17.68 7.43
N GLY A 24 14.71 16.88 6.71
CA GLY A 24 14.53 15.45 6.99
C GLY A 24 13.65 15.16 8.21
N ILE A 25 12.81 16.09 8.64
CA ILE A 25 11.96 15.95 9.81
C ILE A 25 10.50 15.87 9.36
N THR A 26 9.85 14.76 9.68
CA THR A 26 8.39 14.61 9.59
C THR A 26 7.89 14.08 10.92
N CYS A 27 7.06 14.85 11.59
CA CYS A 27 6.51 14.50 12.89
C CYS A 27 5.10 15.09 13.03
N GLY A 28 4.30 14.51 13.90
CA GLY A 28 2.91 14.89 14.14
C GLY A 28 1.96 13.74 14.12
N GLY A 29 2.47 12.52 14.20
CA GLY A 29 1.68 11.30 14.31
C GLY A 29 0.75 11.36 15.52
N PRO A 30 -0.47 10.81 15.41
CA PRO A 30 -1.49 10.92 16.44
C PRO A 30 -1.09 10.22 17.74
N GLY A 31 -1.33 10.90 18.85
CA GLY A 31 -1.33 10.34 20.17
C GLY A 31 0.02 10.16 20.86
N ASP A 32 1.12 10.43 20.16
CA ASP A 32 2.46 10.23 20.71
C ASP A 32 3.10 11.55 21.20
N ALA A 33 4.34 11.47 21.64
CA ALA A 33 5.07 12.65 22.06
C ALA A 33 5.25 13.63 20.89
N MET A 34 5.10 14.92 21.16
CA MET A 34 5.32 15.96 20.17
C MET A 34 6.71 15.85 19.55
N GLN A 35 6.81 16.14 18.26
CA GLN A 35 8.05 16.09 17.47
C GLN A 35 8.69 14.69 17.35
N ASN A 36 7.90 13.66 17.54
CA ASN A 36 8.36 12.32 17.31
C ASN A 36 8.29 11.97 15.80
N PRO A 37 9.41 11.68 15.14
CA PRO A 37 9.39 11.27 13.74
C PRO A 37 8.51 10.04 13.50
N ASP A 38 7.68 10.07 12.44
CA ASP A 38 6.71 9.03 12.14
C ASP A 38 6.51 8.81 10.64
N SER A 39 6.01 7.64 10.29
CA SER A 39 5.72 7.27 8.90
C SER A 39 4.44 7.92 8.37
N GLU A 40 3.48 8.17 9.24
CA GLU A 40 2.17 8.68 8.87
C GLU A 40 2.24 10.10 8.34
N SER A 41 2.99 10.99 9.01
CA SER A 41 3.26 12.35 8.53
C SER A 41 3.96 12.32 7.17
N SER A 42 4.95 11.45 6.99
CA SER A 42 5.65 11.30 5.72
C SER A 42 4.70 10.89 4.60
N TYR A 43 3.83 9.91 4.86
CA TYR A 43 2.86 9.45 3.86
C TYR A 43 1.76 10.47 3.59
N SER A 44 1.23 11.15 4.62
CA SER A 44 0.22 12.21 4.48
C SER A 44 0.71 13.34 3.57
N MET A 45 1.97 13.74 3.72
CA MET A 45 2.58 14.76 2.86
C MET A 45 2.78 14.25 1.44
N LEU A 46 3.21 12.99 1.25
CA LEU A 46 3.27 12.38 -0.07
C LEU A 46 1.91 12.44 -0.78
N GLU A 47 0.84 12.04 -0.10
CA GLU A 47 -0.51 12.06 -0.67
C GLU A 47 -0.97 13.48 -0.98
N SER A 48 -0.71 14.43 -0.09
CA SER A 48 -1.04 15.84 -0.28
C SER A 48 -0.34 16.43 -1.50
N PHE A 49 0.96 16.18 -1.68
CA PHE A 49 1.70 16.66 -2.85
C PHE A 49 1.24 16.00 -4.14
N MET A 50 0.91 14.70 -4.12
CA MET A 50 0.33 14.04 -5.29
C MET A 50 -1.03 14.63 -5.66
N LEU A 51 -1.89 14.96 -4.68
CA LEU A 51 -3.16 15.63 -4.94
C LEU A 51 -2.97 17.04 -5.51
N LEU A 52 -2.02 17.81 -4.99
CA LEU A 52 -1.67 19.11 -5.56
C LEU A 52 -1.15 18.99 -6.99
N TYR A 53 -0.28 18.03 -7.27
CA TYR A 53 0.18 17.76 -8.63
C TYR A 53 -0.98 17.45 -9.58
N VAL A 54 -1.90 16.57 -9.18
CA VAL A 54 -3.09 16.22 -9.99
C VAL A 54 -3.98 17.45 -10.25
N GLN A 55 -4.15 18.33 -9.27
CA GLN A 55 -5.00 19.52 -9.39
C GLN A 55 -4.36 20.66 -10.18
N THR A 56 -3.05 20.88 -10.01
CA THR A 56 -2.34 22.04 -10.57
C THR A 56 -1.54 21.74 -11.83
N LYS A 57 -1.22 20.47 -12.07
CA LYS A 57 -0.29 20.00 -13.12
C LYS A 57 1.13 20.58 -12.97
N ASN A 58 1.47 21.11 -11.79
CA ASN A 58 2.76 21.70 -11.51
C ASN A 58 3.76 20.63 -11.04
N ASN A 59 4.80 20.40 -11.84
CA ASN A 59 5.85 19.43 -11.56
C ASN A 59 6.59 19.67 -10.25
N LYS A 60 6.55 20.90 -9.69
CA LYS A 60 7.09 21.19 -8.36
C LYS A 60 6.51 20.23 -7.31
N TYR A 61 5.20 20.00 -7.31
CA TYR A 61 4.55 19.09 -6.36
C TYR A 61 4.87 17.63 -6.64
N LEU A 62 5.13 17.26 -7.89
CA LEU A 62 5.62 15.92 -8.21
C LEU A 62 7.03 15.68 -7.64
N ASP A 63 7.92 16.68 -7.71
CA ASP A 63 9.27 16.56 -7.14
C ASP A 63 9.20 16.51 -5.60
N MET A 64 8.39 17.35 -4.97
CA MET A 64 8.12 17.25 -3.53
C MET A 64 7.56 15.89 -3.12
N ALA A 65 6.67 15.30 -3.94
CA ALA A 65 6.13 13.96 -3.70
C ALA A 65 7.21 12.88 -3.78
N LYS A 66 8.16 12.98 -4.70
CA LYS A 66 9.31 12.05 -4.80
C LYS A 66 10.18 12.11 -3.56
N ASP A 67 10.45 13.30 -3.04
CA ASP A 67 11.25 13.49 -1.82
C ASP A 67 10.54 12.88 -0.61
N MET A 68 9.21 13.09 -0.49
CA MET A 68 8.42 12.46 0.56
C MET A 68 8.35 10.94 0.43
N ALA A 69 8.24 10.41 -0.79
CA ALA A 69 8.29 8.98 -1.02
C ALA A 69 9.63 8.36 -0.61
N ALA A 70 10.74 9.09 -0.83
CA ALA A 70 12.06 8.65 -0.38
C ALA A 70 12.14 8.60 1.17
N GLN A 71 11.62 9.62 1.86
CA GLN A 71 11.54 9.62 3.33
C GLN A 71 10.62 8.52 3.85
N PHE A 72 9.41 8.39 3.27
CA PHE A 72 8.47 7.34 3.67
C PHE A 72 9.06 5.94 3.48
N THR A 73 9.81 5.71 2.41
CA THR A 73 10.44 4.40 2.14
C THR A 73 11.34 3.94 3.29
N SER A 74 11.99 4.86 4.00
CA SER A 74 12.86 4.52 5.13
C SER A 74 12.10 3.90 6.32
N TRP A 75 10.78 4.04 6.37
CA TRP A 75 9.91 3.45 7.39
C TRP A 75 9.38 2.05 7.01
N VAL A 76 9.55 1.64 5.74
CA VAL A 76 9.04 0.35 5.26
C VAL A 76 10.12 -0.72 5.37
N MET A 77 9.79 -1.81 6.04
CA MET A 77 10.71 -2.93 6.20
C MET A 77 10.91 -3.66 4.87
N SER A 78 12.16 -3.70 4.40
CA SER A 78 12.54 -4.29 3.09
C SER A 78 13.01 -5.75 3.19
N TYR A 79 13.00 -6.35 4.38
CA TYR A 79 13.47 -7.72 4.61
C TYR A 79 12.58 -8.48 5.59
N ASN A 80 12.71 -9.82 5.58
CA ASN A 80 12.03 -10.68 6.52
C ASN A 80 12.87 -10.86 7.78
N TYR A 81 12.36 -10.40 8.92
CA TYR A 81 13.00 -10.55 10.21
C TYR A 81 13.12 -12.04 10.60
N ARG A 82 14.23 -12.40 11.20
CA ARG A 82 14.46 -13.77 11.72
C ARG A 82 13.97 -13.86 13.15
N PHE A 83 12.74 -14.30 13.30
CA PHE A 83 12.14 -14.55 14.60
C PHE A 83 12.66 -15.86 15.23
N LYS A 84 12.62 -15.94 16.57
CA LYS A 84 12.86 -17.17 17.32
C LYS A 84 11.71 -18.15 17.08
N ASP A 85 11.99 -19.45 17.25
CA ASP A 85 11.05 -20.52 16.90
C ASP A 85 9.80 -20.56 17.79
N ASP A 86 9.88 -20.05 19.01
CA ASP A 86 8.82 -20.05 20.01
C ASP A 86 7.85 -18.88 19.97
N CYS A 87 8.10 -17.84 19.13
CA CYS A 87 7.24 -16.67 19.06
C CYS A 87 6.05 -16.82 18.07
N THR A 88 5.03 -16.03 18.28
CA THR A 88 3.77 -16.10 17.52
C THR A 88 3.96 -15.80 16.02
N LEU A 89 4.70 -14.74 15.66
CA LEU A 89 4.90 -14.37 14.26
C LEU A 89 5.66 -15.46 13.49
N LYS A 90 6.59 -16.15 14.15
CA LYS A 90 7.31 -17.29 13.55
C LYS A 90 6.37 -18.48 13.31
N ARG A 91 5.56 -18.87 14.32
CA ARG A 91 4.58 -19.97 14.18
C ARG A 91 3.58 -19.71 13.07
N LEU A 92 3.17 -18.46 12.89
CA LEU A 92 2.26 -18.03 11.83
C LEU A 92 2.95 -17.85 10.47
N ASN A 93 4.28 -18.00 10.41
CA ASN A 93 5.11 -17.77 9.20
C ASN A 93 4.91 -16.38 8.59
N ILE A 94 4.76 -15.36 9.44
CA ILE A 94 4.60 -13.97 9.02
C ILE A 94 5.89 -13.45 8.38
N LYS A 95 5.77 -12.82 7.24
CA LYS A 95 6.84 -12.09 6.55
C LYS A 95 6.74 -10.63 6.92
N THR A 96 7.86 -10.01 7.31
CA THR A 96 7.87 -8.61 7.76
C THR A 96 8.11 -7.61 6.63
N THR A 97 8.53 -8.07 5.45
CA THR A 97 8.64 -7.21 4.27
C THR A 97 7.31 -6.52 4.00
N GLY A 98 7.34 -5.20 3.84
CA GLY A 98 6.14 -4.38 3.64
C GLY A 98 5.46 -3.91 4.93
N SER A 99 5.87 -4.36 6.13
CA SER A 99 5.41 -3.72 7.36
C SER A 99 5.97 -2.31 7.46
N VAL A 100 5.17 -1.39 8.01
CA VAL A 100 5.52 0.02 8.11
C VAL A 100 5.84 0.36 9.56
N CYS A 101 7.05 0.81 9.86
CA CYS A 101 7.39 1.29 11.19
C CYS A 101 6.52 2.50 11.53
N ALA A 102 5.83 2.47 12.67
CA ALA A 102 4.88 3.52 13.02
C ALA A 102 5.60 4.85 13.29
N ASN A 103 6.48 4.85 14.27
CA ASN A 103 7.26 6.02 14.69
C ASN A 103 8.47 5.60 15.52
N THR A 104 9.32 6.55 15.87
CA THR A 104 10.54 6.30 16.66
C THR A 104 10.26 5.95 18.13
N GLN A 105 9.10 6.35 18.66
CA GLN A 105 8.72 6.06 20.04
C GLN A 105 8.21 4.62 20.19
N ASN A 106 7.33 4.18 19.33
CA ASN A 106 6.64 2.89 19.45
C ASN A 106 7.53 1.68 19.08
N LYS A 107 8.64 1.89 18.39
CA LYS A 107 9.65 0.86 18.09
C LYS A 107 9.12 -0.45 17.49
N HIS A 108 8.01 -0.42 16.79
CA HIS A 108 7.43 -1.58 16.11
C HIS A 108 6.91 -1.20 14.73
N GLY A 109 6.64 -2.22 13.90
CA GLY A 109 5.93 -2.07 12.64
C GLY A 109 4.41 -2.09 12.82
N ALA A 110 3.72 -1.62 11.81
CA ALA A 110 2.28 -1.78 11.61
C ALA A 110 2.00 -2.62 10.36
N PRO A 111 0.84 -3.26 10.24
CA PRO A 111 0.50 -4.07 9.08
C PRO A 111 0.40 -3.29 7.77
N GLY A 112 0.13 -2.00 7.83
CA GLY A 112 -0.03 -1.13 6.67
C GLY A 112 0.32 0.32 6.99
N ILE A 113 -0.13 1.25 6.15
CA ILE A 113 0.15 2.68 6.31
C ILE A 113 -0.98 3.28 7.15
N CYS A 114 -0.92 3.14 8.46
CA CYS A 114 -1.91 3.68 9.40
C CYS A 114 -3.34 3.74 8.82
N THR A 115 -3.89 4.92 8.53
CA THR A 115 -5.24 5.13 7.98
C THR A 115 -5.24 5.39 6.46
N PHE A 116 -4.26 4.88 5.72
CA PHE A 116 -4.10 5.09 4.27
C PHE A 116 -4.05 3.78 3.49
N SER A 117 -4.42 3.84 2.22
CA SER A 117 -4.40 2.70 1.29
C SER A 117 -3.06 2.46 0.60
N GLY A 118 -2.24 3.47 0.49
CA GLY A 118 -1.08 3.46 -0.39
C GLY A 118 -1.32 4.00 -1.80
N ILE A 119 -2.51 4.55 -2.10
CA ILE A 119 -2.89 5.02 -3.45
C ILE A 119 -1.94 6.08 -4.01
N ALA A 120 -1.32 6.91 -3.16
CA ALA A 120 -0.36 7.91 -3.59
C ALA A 120 0.89 7.29 -4.24
N LEU A 121 1.31 6.11 -3.81
CA LEU A 121 2.42 5.37 -4.45
C LEU A 121 2.03 4.88 -5.86
N LEU A 122 0.77 4.44 -6.05
CA LEU A 122 0.27 4.06 -7.38
C LEU A 122 0.20 5.28 -8.32
N ARG A 123 -0.29 6.41 -7.82
CA ARG A 123 -0.29 7.68 -8.57
C ARG A 123 1.13 8.12 -8.94
N LEU A 124 2.07 7.98 -8.01
CA LEU A 124 3.47 8.34 -8.24
C LEU A 124 4.13 7.41 -9.27
N TYR A 125 3.82 6.10 -9.25
CA TYR A 125 4.21 5.18 -10.32
C TYR A 125 3.65 5.64 -11.67
N ARG A 126 2.36 5.94 -11.76
CA ARG A 126 1.72 6.39 -13.01
C ARG A 126 2.33 7.67 -13.55
N ALA A 127 2.63 8.63 -12.67
CA ALA A 127 3.23 9.91 -13.07
C ALA A 127 4.68 9.79 -13.53
N THR A 128 5.44 8.81 -13.01
CA THR A 128 6.90 8.74 -13.22
C THR A 128 7.36 7.54 -14.03
N GLY A 129 6.58 6.47 -14.10
CA GLY A 129 7.01 5.17 -14.66
C GLY A 129 8.02 4.41 -13.78
N ASN A 130 8.39 4.96 -12.64
CA ASN A 130 9.36 4.31 -11.77
C ASN A 130 8.72 3.15 -11.00
N ARG A 131 9.09 1.93 -11.38
CA ARG A 131 8.58 0.67 -10.82
C ARG A 131 8.76 0.57 -9.30
N PHE A 132 9.74 1.22 -8.75
CA PHE A 132 10.01 1.21 -7.31
C PHE A 132 8.75 1.52 -6.49
N TYR A 133 7.94 2.49 -6.90
CA TYR A 133 6.75 2.91 -6.14
C TYR A 133 5.64 1.86 -6.12
N ILE A 134 5.37 1.21 -7.25
CA ILE A 134 4.35 0.16 -7.29
C ILE A 134 4.85 -1.14 -6.64
N GLU A 135 6.16 -1.42 -6.68
CA GLU A 135 6.76 -2.55 -5.98
C GLU A 135 6.75 -2.34 -4.46
N LEU A 136 7.01 -1.12 -3.98
CA LEU A 136 6.85 -0.75 -2.58
C LEU A 136 5.39 -0.90 -2.13
N LEU A 137 4.44 -0.42 -2.93
CA LEU A 137 3.01 -0.59 -2.67
C LEU A 137 2.62 -2.08 -2.62
N ARG A 138 3.14 -2.91 -3.54
CA ARG A 138 2.92 -4.36 -3.53
C ARG A 138 3.35 -4.98 -2.20
N ASP A 139 4.55 -4.66 -1.74
CA ASP A 139 5.09 -5.24 -0.52
C ASP A 139 4.22 -4.87 0.70
N ILE A 140 3.75 -3.63 0.77
CA ILE A 140 2.85 -3.15 1.82
C ILE A 140 1.48 -3.85 1.72
N ALA A 141 0.86 -3.86 0.54
CA ALA A 141 -0.46 -4.46 0.33
C ALA A 141 -0.47 -5.97 0.62
N GLN A 142 0.59 -6.70 0.23
CA GLN A 142 0.73 -8.13 0.50
C GLN A 142 1.04 -8.43 1.98
N HIS A 143 1.58 -7.47 2.72
CA HIS A 143 1.85 -7.67 4.14
C HIS A 143 0.57 -7.67 4.99
N ILE A 144 -0.36 -6.74 4.73
CA ILE A 144 -1.55 -6.52 5.57
C ILE A 144 -2.35 -7.80 5.86
N PRO A 145 -2.77 -8.60 4.86
CA PRO A 145 -3.64 -9.75 5.08
C PRO A 145 -2.97 -10.88 5.88
N GLN A 146 -1.63 -10.88 6.00
CA GLN A 146 -0.93 -11.85 6.84
C GLN A 146 -1.24 -11.71 8.32
N MET A 147 -1.69 -10.53 8.74
CA MET A 147 -1.94 -10.20 10.15
C MET A 147 -3.40 -10.42 10.57
N ILE A 148 -4.26 -10.92 9.66
CA ILE A 148 -5.67 -11.22 9.94
C ILE A 148 -5.80 -12.59 10.63
N SER A 149 -6.60 -12.66 11.69
CA SER A 149 -7.06 -13.94 12.25
C SER A 149 -8.09 -14.57 11.32
N HIS A 150 -7.74 -15.69 10.68
CA HIS A 150 -8.55 -16.34 9.64
C HIS A 150 -8.95 -17.76 10.07
N PRO A 151 -10.13 -18.29 9.69
CA PRO A 151 -10.55 -19.65 10.06
C PRO A 151 -9.52 -20.75 9.74
N LEU A 152 -8.78 -20.62 8.64
CA LEU A 152 -7.73 -21.57 8.24
C LEU A 152 -6.35 -21.27 8.88
N ARG A 153 -6.22 -20.14 9.55
CA ARG A 153 -5.02 -19.71 10.27
C ARG A 153 -5.44 -18.77 11.41
N PRO A 154 -6.11 -19.29 12.42
CA PRO A 154 -6.52 -18.49 13.57
C PRO A 154 -5.29 -17.96 14.32
N ILE A 155 -5.41 -16.76 14.83
CA ILE A 155 -4.44 -16.15 15.74
C ILE A 155 -5.00 -16.34 17.16
N ASP A 156 -4.23 -16.98 18.03
CA ASP A 156 -4.66 -17.26 19.39
C ASP A 156 -5.16 -16.00 20.12
N LYS A 157 -6.26 -16.12 20.83
CA LYS A 157 -6.96 -15.04 21.56
C LYS A 157 -7.49 -13.90 20.70
N MET A 158 -7.40 -13.98 19.37
CA MET A 158 -7.91 -12.96 18.46
C MET A 158 -9.15 -13.47 17.72
N PRO A 159 -10.29 -12.76 17.77
CA PRO A 159 -11.48 -13.15 17.00
C PRO A 159 -11.19 -13.27 15.51
N ILE A 160 -11.90 -14.17 14.83
CA ILE A 160 -11.82 -14.32 13.38
C ILE A 160 -12.24 -13.02 12.70
N GLY A 161 -11.44 -12.57 11.72
CA GLY A 161 -11.63 -11.33 10.99
C GLY A 161 -10.90 -10.13 11.60
N TRP A 162 -10.39 -10.27 12.82
CA TRP A 162 -9.62 -9.19 13.43
C TRP A 162 -8.18 -9.17 12.94
N LEU A 163 -7.59 -7.98 12.96
CA LEU A 163 -6.23 -7.67 12.54
C LEU A 163 -5.42 -7.20 13.75
N THR A 164 -4.18 -7.66 13.88
CA THR A 164 -3.28 -7.11 14.90
C THR A 164 -2.75 -5.73 14.49
N GLU A 165 -2.58 -4.85 15.46
CA GLU A 165 -2.02 -3.52 15.24
C GLU A 165 -0.52 -3.53 14.95
N ARG A 166 0.21 -4.48 15.57
CA ARG A 166 1.66 -4.40 15.63
C ARG A 166 2.36 -5.58 14.98
N VAL A 167 3.47 -5.28 14.33
CA VAL A 167 4.47 -6.23 13.85
C VAL A 167 5.69 -6.07 14.74
N SER A 168 5.72 -6.83 15.85
CA SER A 168 6.69 -6.66 16.94
C SER A 168 8.06 -7.22 16.54
N THR A 169 8.93 -6.37 16.00
CA THR A 169 10.33 -6.69 15.65
C THR A 169 11.33 -6.25 16.72
N THR A 170 10.84 -5.75 17.86
CA THR A 170 11.63 -5.39 19.05
C THR A 170 11.02 -6.04 20.29
N ASP A 171 11.66 -5.86 21.43
CA ASP A 171 11.21 -6.34 22.74
C ASP A 171 10.23 -5.38 23.45
N TRP A 172 9.69 -4.39 22.72
CA TRP A 172 8.76 -3.44 23.32
C TRP A 172 7.38 -4.07 23.55
N PHE A 173 6.74 -3.73 24.67
CA PHE A 173 5.41 -4.14 25.15
C PHE A 173 5.16 -5.65 25.10
N GLU A 174 4.60 -6.17 24.03
CA GLU A 174 4.21 -7.58 23.88
C GLU A 174 5.44 -8.51 23.78
N GLY A 175 6.61 -7.95 23.43
CA GLY A 175 7.82 -8.69 23.20
C GLY A 175 8.06 -9.07 21.74
N LEU A 176 9.29 -9.45 21.46
CA LEU A 176 9.77 -9.78 20.13
C LEU A 176 8.98 -10.94 19.50
N GLY A 177 8.36 -10.68 18.36
CA GLY A 177 7.60 -11.68 17.63
C GLY A 177 6.22 -12.00 18.18
N GLU A 178 5.75 -11.27 19.19
CA GLU A 178 4.41 -11.39 19.72
C GLU A 178 3.46 -10.39 19.08
N ILE A 179 2.15 -10.52 19.33
CA ILE A 179 1.12 -9.72 18.70
C ILE A 179 0.33 -8.91 19.74
N MET A 180 -0.10 -7.72 19.33
CA MET A 180 -1.09 -6.94 20.05
C MET A 180 -2.50 -7.33 19.58
N TYR A 181 -3.41 -7.56 20.53
CA TYR A 181 -4.77 -7.94 20.23
C TYR A 181 -5.65 -6.70 19.97
N GLY A 182 -6.16 -6.62 18.76
CA GLY A 182 -7.14 -5.61 18.38
C GLY A 182 -6.54 -4.26 18.02
N SER A 183 -7.10 -3.65 16.99
CA SER A 183 -6.81 -2.29 16.59
C SER A 183 -7.82 -1.84 15.54
N THR A 184 -8.19 -0.57 15.58
CA THR A 184 -9.00 0.07 14.53
C THR A 184 -8.15 0.62 13.39
N TRP A 185 -6.88 0.94 13.63
CA TRP A 185 -5.97 1.54 12.65
C TRP A 185 -5.63 0.59 11.50
N ALA A 186 -5.21 -0.62 11.86
CA ALA A 186 -4.83 -1.64 10.89
C ALA A 186 -6.04 -2.10 10.06
N GLU A 187 -7.23 -2.17 10.66
CA GLU A 187 -8.48 -2.48 9.96
C GLU A 187 -8.85 -1.39 8.96
N THR A 188 -8.65 -0.12 9.30
CA THR A 188 -8.84 1.00 8.38
C THR A 188 -7.89 0.90 7.20
N ALA A 189 -6.59 0.64 7.42
CA ALA A 189 -5.62 0.43 6.36
C ALA A 189 -6.01 -0.75 5.45
N LEU A 190 -6.47 -1.87 6.02
CA LEU A 190 -6.96 -3.02 5.25
C LEU A 190 -8.17 -2.66 4.39
N MET A 191 -9.17 -1.98 4.97
CA MET A 191 -10.38 -1.58 4.25
C MET A 191 -10.06 -0.65 3.09
N LEU A 192 -9.26 0.39 3.32
CA LEU A 192 -8.86 1.35 2.29
C LEU A 192 -8.01 0.68 1.21
N THR A 193 -7.02 -0.14 1.58
CA THR A 193 -6.21 -0.88 0.61
C THR A 193 -7.10 -1.78 -0.26
N THR A 194 -8.05 -2.50 0.35
CA THR A 194 -8.98 -3.35 -0.40
C THR A 194 -9.93 -2.54 -1.31
N ALA A 195 -10.32 -1.33 -0.89
CA ALA A 195 -11.22 -0.47 -1.65
C ALA A 195 -10.51 0.25 -2.81
N GLU A 196 -9.31 0.76 -2.58
CA GLU A 196 -8.63 1.71 -3.48
C GLU A 196 -7.51 1.09 -4.31
N ILE A 197 -6.92 -0.05 -3.88
CA ILE A 197 -5.82 -0.68 -4.61
C ILE A 197 -6.34 -1.87 -5.42
N PRO A 198 -5.97 -2.00 -6.72
CA PRO A 198 -6.29 -3.18 -7.51
C PRO A 198 -5.42 -4.36 -7.07
N SER A 199 -5.97 -5.58 -7.09
CA SER A 199 -5.20 -6.80 -6.81
C SER A 199 -4.22 -7.14 -7.93
N ILE A 200 -4.63 -6.83 -9.18
CA ILE A 200 -3.84 -6.98 -10.39
C ILE A 200 -3.89 -5.66 -11.16
N TYR A 201 -2.72 -5.12 -11.47
CA TYR A 201 -2.56 -3.91 -12.26
C TYR A 201 -1.78 -4.24 -13.54
N ILE A 202 -2.36 -3.91 -14.69
CA ILE A 202 -1.73 -4.08 -16.01
C ILE A 202 -1.47 -2.70 -16.59
N ASP A 203 -0.21 -2.40 -16.84
CA ASP A 203 0.24 -1.20 -17.56
C ASP A 203 0.43 -1.54 -19.03
N LEU A 204 -0.53 -1.18 -19.88
CA LEU A 204 -0.44 -1.40 -21.31
C LEU A 204 0.55 -0.45 -22.01
N THR A 205 0.87 0.67 -21.38
CA THR A 205 1.85 1.64 -21.93
C THR A 205 3.26 1.03 -21.97
N GLU A 206 3.60 0.27 -20.93
CA GLU A 206 4.94 -0.33 -20.75
C GLU A 206 4.93 -1.86 -20.87
N ASP A 207 3.78 -2.44 -21.20
CA ASP A 207 3.59 -3.92 -21.30
C ASP A 207 4.00 -4.63 -19.99
N ARG A 208 3.50 -4.14 -18.85
CA ARG A 208 3.87 -4.63 -17.51
C ARG A 208 2.68 -5.16 -16.74
N LEU A 209 2.93 -6.23 -15.98
CA LEU A 209 1.98 -6.84 -15.05
C LEU A 209 2.50 -6.71 -13.63
N PHE A 210 1.69 -6.17 -12.72
CA PHE A 210 1.98 -6.10 -11.30
C PHE A 210 0.90 -6.83 -10.49
N LEU A 211 1.34 -7.68 -9.58
CA LEU A 211 0.49 -8.43 -8.67
C LEU A 211 0.61 -7.81 -7.28
N LEU A 212 -0.43 -7.08 -6.86
CA LEU A 212 -0.47 -6.39 -5.58
C LEU A 212 -1.13 -7.23 -4.48
N ASP A 213 -1.60 -8.43 -4.83
CA ASP A 213 -2.20 -9.43 -3.96
C ASP A 213 -1.43 -10.76 -4.05
N HIS A 214 -1.79 -11.76 -3.23
CA HIS A 214 -1.18 -13.10 -3.18
C HIS A 214 -1.63 -14.02 -4.33
N LEU A 215 -1.87 -13.46 -5.50
CA LEU A 215 -2.21 -14.18 -6.72
C LEU A 215 -0.96 -14.43 -7.58
N GLN A 216 -1.08 -15.38 -8.50
CA GLN A 216 -0.12 -15.59 -9.59
C GLN A 216 -0.84 -15.30 -10.90
N ALA A 217 -0.17 -14.60 -11.82
CA ALA A 217 -0.76 -14.38 -13.13
C ALA A 217 0.30 -14.32 -14.24
N THR A 218 -0.14 -14.65 -15.45
CA THR A 218 0.64 -14.56 -16.69
C THR A 218 -0.21 -13.96 -17.80
N ILE A 219 0.39 -13.14 -18.66
CA ILE A 219 -0.25 -12.62 -19.86
C ILE A 219 0.32 -13.33 -21.08
N GLU A 220 -0.55 -13.84 -21.95
CA GLU A 220 -0.21 -14.41 -23.24
C GLU A 220 -0.82 -13.53 -24.34
N LYS A 221 0.02 -12.93 -25.19
CA LYS A 221 -0.43 -12.17 -26.36
C LYS A 221 -0.93 -13.11 -27.43
N LYS A 222 -2.17 -12.95 -27.85
CA LYS A 222 -2.81 -13.72 -28.96
C LYS A 222 -2.76 -12.94 -30.28
N SER A 223 -2.85 -11.61 -30.20
CA SER A 223 -2.74 -10.69 -31.32
C SER A 223 -2.31 -9.30 -30.82
N PRO A 224 -2.02 -8.33 -31.70
CA PRO A 224 -1.70 -6.97 -31.27
C PRO A 224 -2.76 -6.30 -30.38
N HIS A 225 -4.03 -6.76 -30.50
CA HIS A 225 -5.15 -6.16 -29.78
C HIS A 225 -5.84 -7.11 -28.80
N ASN A 226 -5.33 -8.33 -28.64
CA ASN A 226 -5.92 -9.30 -27.74
C ASN A 226 -4.86 -10.08 -26.95
N SER A 227 -5.04 -10.14 -25.66
CA SER A 227 -4.21 -10.91 -24.74
C SER A 227 -5.09 -11.74 -23.79
N ILE A 228 -4.60 -12.86 -23.35
CA ILE A 228 -5.24 -13.68 -22.33
C ILE A 228 -4.46 -13.55 -21.04
N LEU A 229 -5.13 -13.10 -19.99
CA LEU A 229 -4.63 -13.13 -18.64
C LEU A 229 -5.06 -14.44 -17.97
N THR A 230 -4.11 -15.25 -17.56
CA THR A 230 -4.35 -16.43 -16.74
C THR A 230 -4.03 -16.07 -15.29
N VAL A 231 -5.02 -16.14 -14.39
CA VAL A 231 -4.87 -15.88 -12.96
C VAL A 231 -5.02 -17.18 -12.20
N LYS A 232 -4.06 -17.49 -11.33
CA LYS A 232 -4.05 -18.63 -10.43
C LYS A 232 -4.10 -18.17 -8.99
N ASN A 233 -4.97 -18.79 -8.20
CA ASN A 233 -5.00 -18.62 -6.75
C ASN A 233 -4.17 -19.73 -6.08
N PRO A 234 -2.97 -19.45 -5.58
CA PRO A 234 -2.16 -20.46 -4.90
C PRO A 234 -2.55 -20.68 -3.44
N THR A 235 -3.51 -19.91 -2.92
CA THR A 235 -3.92 -19.95 -1.51
C THR A 235 -4.93 -21.05 -1.23
N LYS A 236 -5.26 -21.25 0.04
CA LYS A 236 -6.28 -22.21 0.50
C LYS A 236 -7.67 -21.58 0.67
N CYS A 237 -7.83 -20.31 0.31
CA CYS A 237 -9.07 -19.55 0.42
C CYS A 237 -9.52 -19.11 -0.97
N ASP A 238 -10.81 -19.03 -1.21
CA ASP A 238 -11.32 -18.37 -2.40
C ASP A 238 -10.90 -16.90 -2.39
N CYS A 239 -10.50 -16.41 -3.55
CA CYS A 239 -10.02 -15.03 -3.70
C CYS A 239 -10.98 -14.26 -4.59
N ARG A 240 -11.43 -13.10 -4.10
CA ARG A 240 -12.14 -12.09 -4.88
C ARG A 240 -11.19 -10.94 -5.13
N PHE A 241 -10.87 -10.68 -6.39
CA PHE A 241 -9.85 -9.71 -6.76
C PHE A 241 -10.34 -8.68 -7.78
N LYS A 242 -9.68 -7.51 -7.80
CA LYS A 242 -9.90 -6.44 -8.77
C LYS A 242 -8.79 -6.46 -9.81
N LEU A 243 -9.18 -6.36 -11.08
CA LEU A 243 -8.27 -6.21 -12.22
C LEU A 243 -8.39 -4.80 -12.78
N PHE A 244 -7.32 -4.02 -12.73
CA PHE A 244 -7.25 -2.72 -13.38
C PHE A 244 -6.30 -2.78 -14.58
N ILE A 245 -6.80 -2.35 -15.74
CA ILE A 245 -6.04 -2.27 -16.99
C ILE A 245 -5.83 -0.79 -17.30
N ASP A 246 -4.62 -0.33 -17.09
CA ASP A 246 -4.21 1.04 -17.37
C ASP A 246 -3.78 1.19 -18.83
N ARG A 247 -4.59 1.88 -19.60
CA ARG A 247 -4.37 2.10 -21.04
C ARG A 247 -3.54 3.35 -21.34
N ASP A 248 -3.54 4.30 -20.42
CA ASP A 248 -2.80 5.56 -20.55
C ASP A 248 -2.22 6.02 -19.21
N ARG A 249 -1.16 5.35 -18.79
CA ARG A 249 -0.42 5.70 -17.58
C ARG A 249 0.16 7.12 -17.63
N THR A 250 0.45 7.61 -18.83
CA THR A 250 1.08 8.92 -19.01
C THR A 250 0.18 10.09 -18.65
N ASN A 251 -1.12 9.86 -18.53
CA ASN A 251 -2.07 10.86 -18.05
C ASN A 251 -2.52 10.55 -16.59
N PRO A 252 -1.77 11.01 -15.58
CA PRO A 252 -2.12 10.76 -14.18
C PRO A 252 -3.45 11.41 -13.76
N LEU A 253 -3.95 12.39 -14.52
CA LEU A 253 -5.21 13.09 -14.25
C LEU A 253 -6.45 12.26 -14.59
N LEU A 254 -6.32 11.28 -15.48
CA LEU A 254 -7.39 10.34 -15.79
C LEU A 254 -7.57 9.27 -14.72
N PHE A 255 -6.65 9.20 -13.76
CA PHE A 255 -6.72 8.23 -12.68
C PHE A 255 -7.72 8.69 -11.62
N ASN A 256 -8.91 8.13 -11.70
CA ASN A 256 -10.00 8.40 -10.78
C ASN A 256 -10.15 7.25 -9.80
N GLU A 257 -10.11 7.52 -8.50
CA GLU A 257 -10.32 6.53 -7.43
C GLU A 257 -11.69 5.85 -7.54
N ILE A 258 -12.70 6.56 -8.03
CA ILE A 258 -14.03 6.00 -8.28
C ILE A 258 -13.95 4.88 -9.33
N GLU A 259 -13.09 5.00 -10.32
CA GLU A 259 -12.87 3.94 -11.32
C GLU A 259 -12.25 2.71 -10.67
N LEU A 260 -11.31 2.87 -9.74
CA LEU A 260 -10.75 1.76 -8.98
C LEU A 260 -11.79 1.08 -8.08
N ILE A 261 -12.64 1.84 -7.42
CA ILE A 261 -13.72 1.30 -6.58
C ILE A 261 -14.70 0.49 -7.44
N ASN A 262 -15.01 0.98 -8.64
CA ASN A 262 -15.95 0.36 -9.59
C ASN A 262 -15.31 -0.65 -10.54
N THR A 263 -14.00 -0.88 -10.45
CA THR A 263 -13.28 -1.86 -11.28
C THR A 263 -13.91 -3.26 -11.17
N PRO A 264 -14.03 -3.99 -12.29
CA PRO A 264 -14.57 -5.35 -12.29
C PRO A 264 -13.90 -6.26 -11.28
N ARG A 265 -14.71 -7.02 -10.56
CA ARG A 265 -14.25 -8.00 -9.58
C ARG A 265 -14.45 -9.41 -10.12
N TYR A 266 -13.42 -10.20 -10.01
CA TYR A 266 -13.40 -11.60 -10.40
C TYR A 266 -13.25 -12.48 -9.17
N THR A 267 -13.69 -13.72 -9.27
CA THR A 267 -13.50 -14.73 -8.21
C THR A 267 -12.70 -15.91 -8.77
N VAL A 268 -11.73 -16.37 -8.00
CA VAL A 268 -10.97 -17.59 -8.30
C VAL A 268 -10.92 -18.46 -7.05
N GLU A 269 -11.43 -19.69 -7.16
CA GLU A 269 -11.46 -20.65 -6.06
C GLU A 269 -10.04 -21.04 -5.59
N ALA A 270 -9.95 -21.51 -4.35
CA ALA A 270 -8.71 -21.99 -3.76
C ALA A 270 -8.01 -23.03 -4.65
N GLY A 271 -6.75 -22.82 -4.97
CA GLY A 271 -5.93 -23.70 -5.80
C GLY A 271 -6.30 -23.73 -7.29
N LYS A 272 -7.32 -22.99 -7.73
CA LYS A 272 -7.80 -22.97 -9.13
C LYS A 272 -7.17 -21.83 -9.93
N LYS A 273 -7.45 -21.86 -11.24
CA LYS A 273 -7.10 -20.79 -12.18
C LYS A 273 -8.32 -20.41 -13.03
N ILE A 274 -8.33 -19.17 -13.46
CA ILE A 274 -9.28 -18.63 -14.44
C ILE A 274 -8.52 -17.92 -15.56
N THR A 275 -9.19 -17.74 -16.69
CA THR A 275 -8.68 -16.95 -17.83
C THR A 275 -9.60 -15.77 -18.09
N ILE A 276 -9.02 -14.62 -18.40
CA ILE A 276 -9.73 -13.37 -18.69
C ILE A 276 -9.20 -12.83 -20.01
N ASP A 277 -10.08 -12.55 -20.94
CA ASP A 277 -9.71 -11.89 -22.20
C ASP A 277 -9.48 -10.41 -21.96
N ILE A 278 -8.31 -9.93 -22.40
CA ILE A 278 -7.93 -8.52 -22.37
C ILE A 278 -7.90 -8.02 -23.79
N SER A 279 -8.95 -7.29 -24.20
CA SER A 279 -8.96 -6.60 -25.48
C SER A 279 -8.37 -5.19 -25.29
N SER A 280 -7.48 -4.80 -26.19
CA SER A 280 -7.06 -3.41 -26.35
C SER A 280 -8.03 -2.72 -27.33
N GLU A 281 -9.21 -2.33 -26.84
CA GLU A 281 -10.06 -1.39 -27.59
C GLU A 281 -9.56 0.04 -27.44
#